data_5ade39eea93ab77e3b5f8634ae26766a
#
_entry.id   5ade39eea93ab77e3b5f8634ae26766a
#
_cell.length_a   1.000
_cell.length_b   1.000
_cell.length_c   1.000
_cell.angle_alpha   90.00
_cell.angle_beta   90.00
_cell.angle_gamma   90.00
#
_symmetry.space_group_name_H-M   'P 1'
#
loop_
_entity.id
_entity.type
_entity.pdbx_description
1 polymer ?
#
loop_
_entity_poly.entity_id
_entity_poly.type
_entity_poly.pdbx_seq_one_letter_code
_entity_poly.pdbx_strand_id
1 'polypeptide(L)'
;MPIDGTKIICHIKEFGHMVEILCPHCEGEIELDDDASGEFECPLCGGEFEWNISPEVKPSSGRNQAMEIVSHPIQWFGLAFSVIMLVILILSLSATYYTAGDEEGFLDVNFKLSEFEFDSGGSAVSFDYSDSEKVWGEGSTADKFGTWGVAGFIGKMCFILALIVCSLSIVARVLNALYNIEVVQLPETAENIVNWTAKFSSFIVASLILLGIILFMIISPSASTMEFNEEGLDYGFTFFAWFMLVLPILYAVFSKLEVDFS
;
A
#
# COMPACT_ATOMS: atom_id res chain seq x y z
N MET A 1 -0.61 -58.02 16.59
CA MET A 1 0.26 -56.82 16.81
C MET A 1 0.07 -55.94 15.58
N PRO A 2 -0.41 -54.72 15.73
CA PRO A 2 -0.56 -53.83 14.59
C PRO A 2 0.82 -53.29 14.23
N ILE A 3 1.20 -53.41 12.97
CA ILE A 3 2.45 -52.90 12.42
C ILE A 3 2.25 -51.38 12.18
N ASP A 4 3.03 -50.64 12.88
CA ASP A 4 3.07 -49.18 12.89
C ASP A 4 3.56 -48.66 11.52
N GLY A 5 2.90 -47.60 11.04
CA GLY A 5 3.09 -47.08 9.69
C GLY A 5 4.52 -46.64 9.39
N THR A 6 5.17 -47.31 8.51
CA THR A 6 6.52 -47.00 8.02
C THR A 6 6.46 -45.73 7.15
N LYS A 7 7.08 -44.67 7.64
CA LYS A 7 7.19 -43.37 6.97
C LYS A 7 8.16 -43.52 5.79
N ILE A 8 7.64 -43.54 4.59
CA ILE A 8 8.43 -43.56 3.35
C ILE A 8 8.99 -42.18 3.10
N ILE A 9 10.32 -42.02 3.13
CA ILE A 9 11.01 -40.78 2.78
C ILE A 9 11.43 -40.89 1.32
N CYS A 10 10.75 -40.20 0.43
CA CYS A 10 11.15 -40.06 -0.98
C CYS A 10 12.16 -38.93 -1.13
N HIS A 11 13.36 -39.25 -1.59
CA HIS A 11 14.31 -38.28 -2.13
C HIS A 11 14.11 -38.23 -3.65
N ILE A 12 13.50 -37.15 -4.15
CA ILE A 12 13.34 -36.90 -5.59
C ILE A 12 14.65 -36.31 -6.11
N LYS A 13 15.38 -37.09 -6.93
CA LYS A 13 16.48 -36.59 -7.74
C LYS A 13 16.00 -36.57 -9.19
N GLU A 14 15.79 -35.40 -9.74
CA GLU A 14 15.44 -35.19 -11.15
C GLU A 14 16.62 -35.63 -12.05
N PHE A 15 16.55 -36.84 -12.57
CA PHE A 15 17.21 -37.22 -13.81
C PHE A 15 16.34 -38.28 -14.52
N GLY A 16 15.51 -37.81 -15.49
CA GLY A 16 14.79 -38.56 -16.52
C GLY A 16 13.93 -39.71 -16.02
N HIS A 17 12.66 -39.57 -16.04
CA HIS A 17 11.57 -40.57 -16.02
C HIS A 17 11.65 -41.80 -15.04
N MET A 18 12.53 -41.81 -14.05
CA MET A 18 12.64 -42.87 -13.04
C MET A 18 12.72 -42.30 -11.64
N VAL A 19 11.99 -42.88 -10.69
CA VAL A 19 11.98 -42.54 -9.27
C VAL A 19 12.68 -43.63 -8.48
N GLU A 20 13.67 -43.25 -7.66
CA GLU A 20 14.31 -44.14 -6.70
C GLU A 20 13.47 -44.25 -5.43
N ILE A 21 13.08 -45.43 -5.03
CA ILE A 21 12.35 -45.74 -3.80
C ILE A 21 13.10 -46.73 -2.94
N LEU A 22 12.84 -46.70 -1.63
CA LEU A 22 13.35 -47.72 -0.71
C LEU A 22 12.32 -48.84 -0.52
N CYS A 23 12.74 -50.07 -0.69
CA CYS A 23 11.89 -51.22 -0.43
C CYS A 23 11.46 -51.26 1.05
N PRO A 24 10.17 -51.40 1.37
CA PRO A 24 9.68 -51.41 2.76
C PRO A 24 10.11 -52.68 3.54
N HIS A 25 10.62 -53.73 2.82
CA HIS A 25 11.04 -55.00 3.43
C HIS A 25 12.54 -55.12 3.68
N CYS A 26 13.37 -54.57 2.79
CA CYS A 26 14.83 -54.73 2.91
C CYS A 26 15.60 -53.40 2.89
N GLU A 27 14.91 -52.28 2.78
CA GLU A 27 15.49 -50.92 2.69
C GLU A 27 16.47 -50.72 1.51
N GLY A 28 16.44 -51.65 0.53
CA GLY A 28 17.24 -51.53 -0.70
C GLY A 28 16.63 -50.52 -1.67
N GLU A 29 17.49 -49.78 -2.38
CA GLU A 29 17.08 -48.83 -3.41
C GLU A 29 16.57 -49.55 -4.65
N ILE A 30 15.39 -49.14 -5.16
CA ILE A 30 14.72 -49.68 -6.34
C ILE A 30 14.34 -48.51 -7.24
N GLU A 31 14.63 -48.64 -8.53
CA GLU A 31 14.20 -47.67 -9.55
C GLU A 31 12.87 -48.13 -10.15
N LEU A 32 11.89 -47.23 -10.16
CA LEU A 32 10.59 -47.42 -10.82
C LEU A 32 10.33 -46.27 -11.81
N ASP A 33 9.51 -46.57 -12.82
CA ASP A 33 9.06 -45.53 -13.75
C ASP A 33 8.18 -44.49 -13.04
N ASP A 34 8.23 -43.25 -13.49
CA ASP A 34 7.51 -42.10 -12.92
C ASP A 34 5.98 -42.29 -12.81
N ASP A 35 5.42 -43.12 -13.72
CA ASP A 35 3.99 -43.42 -13.81
C ASP A 35 3.63 -44.81 -13.28
N ALA A 36 4.60 -45.51 -12.68
CA ALA A 36 4.39 -46.85 -12.18
C ALA A 36 3.44 -46.87 -10.98
N SER A 37 2.38 -47.66 -11.04
CA SER A 37 1.43 -47.84 -9.95
C SER A 37 0.92 -49.29 -9.94
N GLY A 38 0.75 -49.84 -8.75
CA GLY A 38 0.25 -51.19 -8.54
C GLY A 38 1.09 -52.03 -7.58
N GLU A 39 0.94 -53.34 -7.65
CA GLU A 39 1.73 -54.31 -6.86
C GLU A 39 3.06 -54.62 -7.56
N PHE A 40 4.15 -54.52 -6.82
CA PHE A 40 5.51 -54.76 -7.29
C PHE A 40 6.22 -55.75 -6.39
N GLU A 41 7.07 -56.56 -7.00
CA GLU A 41 7.98 -57.46 -6.29
C GLU A 41 9.38 -56.85 -6.25
N CYS A 42 9.96 -56.74 -5.05
CA CYS A 42 11.31 -56.22 -4.90
C CYS A 42 12.35 -57.15 -5.51
N PRO A 43 13.16 -56.67 -6.48
CA PRO A 43 14.19 -57.50 -7.10
C PRO A 43 15.32 -57.91 -6.16
N LEU A 44 15.47 -57.26 -5.00
CA LEU A 44 16.52 -57.49 -4.02
C LEU A 44 16.12 -58.54 -2.96
N CYS A 45 14.86 -58.57 -2.52
CA CYS A 45 14.45 -59.46 -1.44
C CYS A 45 13.22 -60.33 -1.77
N GLY A 46 12.58 -60.12 -2.94
CA GLY A 46 11.36 -60.87 -3.33
C GLY A 46 10.11 -60.48 -2.52
N GLY A 47 10.15 -59.41 -1.74
CA GLY A 47 9.01 -58.93 -1.00
C GLY A 47 8.02 -58.17 -1.89
N GLU A 48 6.74 -58.50 -1.81
CA GLU A 48 5.68 -57.82 -2.53
C GLU A 48 5.29 -56.56 -1.78
N PHE A 49 5.13 -55.40 -2.49
CA PHE A 49 4.68 -54.15 -1.96
C PHE A 49 3.81 -53.40 -2.96
N GLU A 50 2.87 -52.64 -2.47
CA GLU A 50 2.00 -51.79 -3.30
C GLU A 50 2.63 -50.40 -3.42
N TRP A 51 2.84 -49.96 -4.66
CA TRP A 51 3.29 -48.61 -5.00
C TRP A 51 2.16 -47.90 -5.72
N ASN A 52 1.63 -46.87 -5.09
CA ASN A 52 0.58 -46.06 -5.66
C ASN A 52 1.02 -44.59 -5.68
N ILE A 53 1.67 -44.18 -6.78
CA ILE A 53 1.69 -42.79 -7.10
C ILE A 53 0.30 -42.49 -7.64
N SER A 54 -0.65 -42.15 -6.77
CA SER A 54 -1.71 -41.26 -7.19
C SER A 54 -0.99 -40.04 -7.72
N PRO A 55 -1.05 -39.71 -9.05
CA PRO A 55 -0.66 -38.39 -9.44
C PRO A 55 -1.49 -37.52 -8.52
N GLU A 56 -0.85 -36.76 -7.63
CA GLU A 56 -1.48 -35.59 -7.10
C GLU A 56 -1.84 -34.79 -8.33
N VAL A 57 -3.02 -35.07 -8.85
CA VAL A 57 -3.73 -34.15 -9.70
C VAL A 57 -3.83 -32.95 -8.78
N LYS A 58 -2.81 -32.05 -8.89
CA LYS A 58 -3.00 -30.69 -8.40
C LYS A 58 -4.36 -30.34 -8.95
N PRO A 59 -5.39 -30.24 -8.10
CA PRO A 59 -6.72 -29.90 -8.59
C PRO A 59 -6.49 -28.62 -9.37
N SER A 60 -6.96 -28.57 -10.60
CA SER A 60 -6.97 -27.36 -11.42
C SER A 60 -7.81 -26.35 -10.63
N SER A 61 -7.13 -25.56 -9.84
CA SER A 61 -7.61 -25.01 -8.59
C SER A 61 -8.25 -23.64 -8.75
N GLY A 62 -8.69 -23.25 -9.93
CA GLY A 62 -9.35 -21.98 -10.12
C GLY A 62 -10.58 -21.78 -9.20
N ARG A 63 -11.21 -22.85 -8.75
CA ARG A 63 -12.40 -22.76 -7.89
C ARG A 63 -12.05 -22.75 -6.39
N ASN A 64 -11.01 -23.52 -5.99
CA ASN A 64 -10.59 -23.58 -4.59
C ASN A 64 -9.72 -22.40 -4.21
N GLN A 65 -8.91 -21.86 -5.16
CA GLN A 65 -8.13 -20.65 -4.95
C GLN A 65 -9.00 -19.40 -4.82
N ALA A 66 -10.09 -19.28 -5.62
CA ALA A 66 -11.06 -18.22 -5.44
C ALA A 66 -11.71 -18.26 -4.04
N MET A 67 -11.87 -19.46 -3.47
CA MET A 67 -12.43 -19.67 -2.13
C MET A 67 -11.40 -19.39 -1.02
N GLU A 68 -10.12 -19.65 -1.28
CA GLU A 68 -9.01 -19.36 -0.37
C GLU A 68 -8.70 -17.85 -0.32
N ILE A 69 -8.78 -17.16 -1.46
CA ILE A 69 -8.70 -15.69 -1.54
C ILE A 69 -9.79 -15.02 -0.70
N VAL A 70 -11.02 -15.55 -0.74
CA VAL A 70 -12.15 -15.06 0.08
C VAL A 70 -11.96 -15.38 1.56
N SER A 71 -11.16 -16.42 1.90
CA SER A 71 -10.89 -16.79 3.29
C SER A 71 -9.86 -15.91 4.00
N HIS A 72 -9.10 -15.07 3.28
CA HIS A 72 -8.16 -14.09 3.85
C HIS A 72 -8.66 -12.65 3.67
N PRO A 73 -9.69 -12.23 4.45
CA PRO A 73 -10.27 -10.89 4.33
C PRO A 73 -9.24 -9.77 4.59
N ILE A 74 -8.17 -10.08 5.33
CA ILE A 74 -7.12 -9.12 5.72
C ILE A 74 -6.35 -8.58 4.50
N GLN A 75 -6.12 -9.41 3.47
CA GLN A 75 -5.42 -8.96 2.25
C GLN A 75 -6.21 -7.91 1.45
N TRP A 76 -7.54 -7.96 1.50
CA TRP A 76 -8.40 -6.98 0.85
C TRP A 76 -8.45 -5.65 1.59
N PHE A 77 -8.25 -5.66 2.91
CA PHE A 77 -8.22 -4.43 3.70
C PHE A 77 -7.10 -3.50 3.28
N GLY A 78 -5.88 -4.01 3.09
CA GLY A 78 -4.75 -3.18 2.65
C GLY A 78 -4.97 -2.58 1.26
N LEU A 79 -5.57 -3.32 0.33
CA LEU A 79 -5.95 -2.80 -0.98
C LEU A 79 -7.02 -1.70 -0.85
N ALA A 80 -8.09 -1.96 -0.08
CA ALA A 80 -9.16 -0.99 0.13
C ALA A 80 -8.64 0.30 0.80
N PHE A 81 -7.80 0.18 1.83
CA PHE A 81 -7.17 1.33 2.47
C PHE A 81 -6.25 2.10 1.53
N SER A 82 -5.51 1.42 0.65
CA SER A 82 -4.67 2.09 -0.36
C SER A 82 -5.50 2.87 -1.37
N VAL A 83 -6.65 2.34 -1.79
CA VAL A 83 -7.59 3.05 -2.68
C VAL A 83 -8.20 4.26 -1.97
N ILE A 84 -8.64 4.11 -0.72
CA ILE A 84 -9.17 5.21 0.09
C ILE A 84 -8.10 6.31 0.25
N MET A 85 -6.86 5.91 0.58
CA MET A 85 -5.74 6.85 0.70
C MET A 85 -5.47 7.60 -0.60
N LEU A 86 -5.54 6.90 -1.75
CA LEU A 86 -5.38 7.52 -3.06
C LEU A 86 -6.44 8.61 -3.30
N VAL A 87 -7.71 8.31 -3.02
CA VAL A 87 -8.81 9.28 -3.17
C VAL A 87 -8.60 10.48 -2.24
N ILE A 88 -8.24 10.25 -0.98
CA ILE A 88 -7.99 11.33 -0.02
C ILE A 88 -6.80 12.19 -0.47
N LEU A 89 -5.72 11.60 -1.00
CA LEU A 89 -4.58 12.32 -1.55
C LEU A 89 -4.97 13.22 -2.74
N ILE A 90 -5.84 12.73 -3.62
CA ILE A 90 -6.35 13.55 -4.73
C ILE A 90 -7.15 14.74 -4.21
N LEU A 91 -8.05 14.50 -3.26
CA LEU A 91 -8.86 15.57 -2.63
C LEU A 91 -7.99 16.55 -1.86
N SER A 92 -6.89 16.09 -1.27
CA SER A 92 -5.98 16.93 -0.48
C SER A 92 -5.25 17.98 -1.32
N LEU A 93 -5.10 17.79 -2.62
CA LEU A 93 -4.44 18.76 -3.49
C LEU A 93 -5.23 20.07 -3.64
N SER A 94 -6.55 20.03 -3.44
CA SER A 94 -7.45 21.19 -3.51
C SER A 94 -8.13 21.54 -2.18
N ALA A 95 -7.76 20.85 -1.11
CA ALA A 95 -8.34 21.10 0.21
C ALA A 95 -7.80 22.37 0.84
N THR A 96 -8.60 22.99 1.72
CA THR A 96 -8.19 24.12 2.55
C THR A 96 -7.48 23.61 3.80
N TYR A 97 -6.26 24.10 4.05
CA TYR A 97 -5.42 23.67 5.18
C TYR A 97 -5.41 24.69 6.32
N TYR A 98 -5.59 25.96 6.00
CA TYR A 98 -5.61 27.03 6.96
C TYR A 98 -6.68 28.04 6.58
N THR A 99 -7.36 28.62 7.58
CA THR A 99 -8.38 29.65 7.39
C THR A 99 -8.07 30.85 8.27
N ALA A 100 -8.40 32.01 7.77
CA ALA A 100 -8.42 33.24 8.53
C ALA A 100 -9.71 34.01 8.16
N GLY A 101 -10.56 34.29 9.12
CA GLY A 101 -11.85 34.92 8.85
C GLY A 101 -12.33 35.76 10.02
N ASP A 102 -13.33 36.61 9.78
CA ASP A 102 -13.98 37.38 10.84
C ASP A 102 -15.05 36.52 11.56
N GLU A 103 -15.36 36.86 12.82
CA GLU A 103 -16.38 36.16 13.61
C GLU A 103 -17.78 36.24 12.98
N GLU A 104 -18.03 37.23 12.14
CA GLU A 104 -19.32 37.42 11.46
C GLU A 104 -19.40 36.62 10.14
N GLY A 105 -18.28 36.03 9.69
CA GLY A 105 -18.22 35.22 8.45
C GLY A 105 -18.41 36.08 7.19
N PHE A 106 -18.08 37.35 7.24
CA PHE A 106 -18.23 38.24 6.11
C PHE A 106 -17.04 38.20 5.16
N LEU A 107 -15.85 37.89 5.69
CA LEU A 107 -14.62 37.74 4.93
C LEU A 107 -13.82 36.55 5.45
N ASP A 108 -13.73 35.49 4.65
CA ASP A 108 -12.90 34.34 4.92
C ASP A 108 -11.76 34.21 3.90
N VAL A 109 -10.56 33.99 4.39
CA VAL A 109 -9.39 33.66 3.53
C VAL A 109 -9.01 32.21 3.74
N ASN A 110 -9.13 31.43 2.69
CA ASN A 110 -8.83 30.00 2.67
C ASN A 110 -7.48 29.74 2.01
N PHE A 111 -6.54 29.15 2.74
CA PHE A 111 -5.22 28.83 2.24
C PHE A 111 -5.16 27.35 1.85
N LYS A 112 -4.94 27.11 0.57
CA LYS A 112 -4.73 25.80 -0.06
C LYS A 112 -3.25 25.59 -0.39
N LEU A 113 -2.86 24.46 -0.96
CA LEU A 113 -1.46 24.20 -1.28
C LEU A 113 -0.93 25.02 -2.47
N SER A 114 -1.78 25.46 -3.39
CA SER A 114 -1.37 26.17 -4.61
C SER A 114 -1.95 27.57 -4.75
N GLU A 115 -2.96 27.89 -4.00
CA GLU A 115 -3.73 29.14 -4.13
C GLU A 115 -4.29 29.56 -2.79
N PHE A 116 -4.68 30.81 -2.68
CA PHE A 116 -5.52 31.31 -1.61
C PHE A 116 -6.84 31.81 -2.19
N GLU A 117 -7.89 31.72 -1.41
CA GLU A 117 -9.24 32.05 -1.83
C GLU A 117 -9.86 33.03 -0.84
N PHE A 118 -10.41 34.09 -1.36
CA PHE A 118 -11.24 35.02 -0.60
C PHE A 118 -12.70 34.65 -0.79
N ASP A 119 -13.40 34.39 0.28
CA ASP A 119 -14.85 34.25 0.29
C ASP A 119 -15.47 35.44 0.99
N SER A 120 -16.31 36.18 0.31
CA SER A 120 -17.06 37.33 0.84
C SER A 120 -18.54 37.13 0.52
N GLY A 121 -19.31 36.72 1.54
CA GLY A 121 -20.76 36.62 1.46
C GLY A 121 -21.28 35.68 0.34
N GLY A 122 -20.56 34.59 0.02
CA GLY A 122 -20.93 33.61 -0.97
C GLY A 122 -20.35 33.83 -2.37
N SER A 123 -19.39 34.73 -2.51
CA SER A 123 -18.60 34.95 -3.72
C SER A 123 -17.14 34.65 -3.42
N ALA A 124 -16.65 33.49 -3.88
CA ALA A 124 -15.28 33.07 -3.69
C ALA A 124 -14.42 33.45 -4.92
N VAL A 125 -13.24 34.05 -4.69
CA VAL A 125 -12.25 34.38 -5.72
C VAL A 125 -10.92 33.82 -5.33
N SER A 126 -10.36 32.94 -6.17
CA SER A 126 -9.06 32.29 -5.96
C SER A 126 -7.94 33.05 -6.66
N PHE A 127 -6.79 33.12 -6.00
CA PHE A 127 -5.57 33.70 -6.53
C PHE A 127 -4.39 32.75 -6.33
N ASP A 128 -3.52 32.65 -7.33
CA ASP A 128 -2.24 31.96 -7.17
C ASP A 128 -1.32 32.76 -6.23
N TYR A 129 -0.51 32.09 -5.43
CA TYR A 129 0.46 32.74 -4.55
C TYR A 129 1.48 33.59 -5.30
N SER A 130 1.76 33.27 -6.56
CA SER A 130 2.63 34.07 -7.44
C SER A 130 2.03 35.43 -7.81
N ASP A 131 0.72 35.59 -7.65
CA ASP A 131 0.01 36.84 -7.93
C ASP A 131 -0.15 37.72 -6.70
N SER A 132 0.42 37.37 -5.55
CA SER A 132 0.32 38.08 -4.29
C SER A 132 0.71 39.56 -4.38
N GLU A 133 1.77 39.88 -5.12
CA GLU A 133 2.19 41.28 -5.34
C GLU A 133 1.18 42.06 -6.18
N LYS A 134 0.47 41.41 -7.10
CA LYS A 134 -0.56 42.08 -7.91
C LYS A 134 -1.81 42.41 -7.07
N VAL A 135 -2.11 41.59 -6.06
CA VAL A 135 -3.27 41.74 -5.19
C VAL A 135 -2.99 42.75 -4.08
N TRP A 136 -1.80 42.68 -3.45
CA TRP A 136 -1.45 43.44 -2.25
C TRP A 136 -0.47 44.59 -2.48
N GLY A 137 0.14 44.68 -3.68
CA GLY A 137 1.26 45.56 -3.92
C GLY A 137 2.57 45.02 -3.32
N GLU A 138 3.66 45.77 -3.52
CA GLU A 138 4.95 45.45 -2.90
C GLU A 138 4.90 45.72 -1.39
N GLY A 139 5.29 44.73 -0.56
CA GLY A 139 5.34 44.94 0.89
C GLY A 139 5.35 43.62 1.69
N SER A 140 5.35 43.75 3.02
CA SER A 140 5.47 42.62 3.95
C SER A 140 4.33 41.63 3.83
N THR A 141 3.13 42.05 3.44
CA THR A 141 1.98 41.20 3.23
C THR A 141 2.18 40.29 2.01
N ALA A 142 2.60 40.85 0.87
CA ALA A 142 2.92 40.04 -0.33
C ALA A 142 4.02 39.01 -0.08
N ASP A 143 5.07 39.41 0.69
CA ASP A 143 6.17 38.50 1.06
C ASP A 143 5.67 37.30 1.91
N LYS A 144 4.71 37.56 2.83
CA LYS A 144 4.10 36.47 3.64
C LYS A 144 3.27 35.52 2.78
N PHE A 145 2.48 36.03 1.84
CA PHE A 145 1.75 35.18 0.88
C PHE A 145 2.72 34.40 -0.01
N GLY A 146 3.86 34.99 -0.42
CA GLY A 146 4.93 34.30 -1.09
C GLY A 146 5.49 33.12 -0.26
N THR A 147 5.65 33.33 1.06
CA THR A 147 6.08 32.26 1.99
C THR A 147 5.04 31.14 2.11
N TRP A 148 3.74 31.47 2.15
CA TRP A 148 2.67 30.49 2.03
C TRP A 148 2.76 29.69 0.72
N GLY A 149 3.07 30.35 -0.39
CA GLY A 149 3.29 29.72 -1.68
C GLY A 149 4.44 28.72 -1.65
N VAL A 150 5.56 29.04 -1.01
CA VAL A 150 6.69 28.11 -0.84
C VAL A 150 6.28 26.91 0.02
N ALA A 151 5.60 27.16 1.15
CA ALA A 151 5.11 26.10 2.03
C ALA A 151 4.16 25.15 1.28
N GLY A 152 3.20 25.73 0.56
CA GLY A 152 2.24 24.98 -0.25
C GLY A 152 2.89 24.19 -1.39
N PHE A 153 3.87 24.76 -2.09
CA PHE A 153 4.62 24.06 -3.14
C PHE A 153 5.34 22.83 -2.58
N ILE A 154 6.04 22.95 -1.45
CA ILE A 154 6.73 21.83 -0.80
C ILE A 154 5.73 20.74 -0.39
N GLY A 155 4.63 21.13 0.27
CA GLY A 155 3.56 20.22 0.65
C GLY A 155 2.97 19.48 -0.55
N LYS A 156 2.64 20.24 -1.62
CA LYS A 156 2.11 19.70 -2.88
C LYS A 156 3.06 18.69 -3.53
N MET A 157 4.36 18.98 -3.56
CA MET A 157 5.36 18.04 -4.11
C MET A 157 5.41 16.75 -3.32
N CYS A 158 5.40 16.82 -1.98
CA CYS A 158 5.35 15.62 -1.13
C CYS A 158 4.07 14.81 -1.38
N PHE A 159 2.92 15.45 -1.55
CA PHE A 159 1.64 14.76 -1.80
C PHE A 159 1.59 14.14 -3.19
N ILE A 160 2.14 14.78 -4.21
CA ILE A 160 2.26 14.20 -5.57
C ILE A 160 3.16 12.96 -5.53
N LEU A 161 4.30 13.02 -4.84
CA LEU A 161 5.17 11.86 -4.66
C LEU A 161 4.46 10.73 -3.90
N ALA A 162 3.72 11.06 -2.83
CA ALA A 162 2.91 10.10 -2.09
C ALA A 162 1.85 9.45 -2.98
N LEU A 163 1.19 10.23 -3.85
CA LEU A 163 0.19 9.76 -4.81
C LEU A 163 0.79 8.76 -5.82
N ILE A 164 1.98 9.05 -6.35
CA ILE A 164 2.69 8.15 -7.26
C ILE A 164 3.01 6.83 -6.54
N VAL A 165 3.61 6.90 -5.34
CA VAL A 165 3.96 5.69 -4.57
C VAL A 165 2.72 4.90 -4.17
N CYS A 166 1.63 5.57 -3.79
CA CYS A 166 0.35 4.93 -3.47
C CYS A 166 -0.25 4.20 -4.68
N SER A 167 -0.19 4.80 -5.87
CA SER A 167 -0.64 4.17 -7.11
C SER A 167 0.18 2.93 -7.45
N LEU A 168 1.50 3.01 -7.32
CA LEU A 168 2.41 1.85 -7.50
C LEU A 168 2.13 0.75 -6.47
N SER A 169 1.81 1.13 -5.23
CA SER A 169 1.41 0.18 -4.18
C SER A 169 0.17 -0.61 -4.55
N ILE A 170 -0.85 0.06 -5.08
CA ILE A 170 -2.09 -0.60 -5.51
C ILE A 170 -1.78 -1.59 -6.63
N VAL A 171 -0.99 -1.19 -7.64
CA VAL A 171 -0.58 -2.07 -8.73
C VAL A 171 0.19 -3.28 -8.20
N ALA A 172 1.15 -3.08 -7.28
CA ALA A 172 1.93 -4.16 -6.69
C ALA A 172 1.04 -5.15 -5.92
N ARG A 173 0.07 -4.66 -5.13
CA ARG A 173 -0.88 -5.50 -4.38
C ARG A 173 -1.78 -6.32 -5.31
N VAL A 174 -2.26 -5.71 -6.40
CA VAL A 174 -3.05 -6.42 -7.41
C VAL A 174 -2.21 -7.48 -8.12
N LEU A 175 -0.97 -7.16 -8.51
CA LEU A 175 -0.07 -8.13 -9.14
C LEU A 175 0.26 -9.29 -8.20
N ASN A 176 0.51 -9.02 -6.92
CA ASN A 176 0.75 -10.06 -5.92
C ASN A 176 -0.47 -10.98 -5.75
N ALA A 177 -1.68 -10.39 -5.70
CA ALA A 177 -2.91 -11.18 -5.65
C ALA A 177 -3.08 -12.06 -6.90
N LEU A 178 -2.80 -11.53 -8.11
CA LEU A 178 -2.88 -12.29 -9.37
C LEU A 178 -1.80 -13.38 -9.47
N TYR A 179 -0.62 -13.14 -8.91
CA TYR A 179 0.44 -14.13 -8.82
C TYR A 179 0.06 -15.30 -7.91
N ASN A 180 -0.51 -15.00 -6.75
CA ASN A 180 -0.95 -16.01 -5.78
C ASN A 180 -2.08 -16.91 -6.31
N ILE A 181 -2.88 -16.45 -7.27
CA ILE A 181 -3.90 -17.26 -7.97
C ILE A 181 -3.42 -17.87 -9.28
N GLU A 182 -2.10 -17.87 -9.51
CA GLU A 182 -1.45 -18.47 -10.70
C GLU A 182 -1.92 -17.90 -12.06
N VAL A 183 -2.59 -16.73 -12.06
CA VAL A 183 -3.02 -16.05 -13.30
C VAL A 183 -1.84 -15.40 -14.00
N VAL A 184 -0.85 -14.91 -13.23
CA VAL A 184 0.35 -14.24 -13.76
C VAL A 184 1.58 -14.92 -13.21
N GLN A 185 2.52 -15.28 -14.09
CA GLN A 185 3.85 -15.76 -13.68
C GLN A 185 4.83 -14.58 -13.72
N LEU A 186 5.45 -14.30 -12.59
CA LEU A 186 6.46 -13.26 -12.46
C LEU A 186 7.86 -13.90 -12.40
N PRO A 187 8.86 -13.34 -13.08
CA PRO A 187 10.24 -13.76 -12.87
C PRO A 187 10.65 -13.41 -11.41
N GLU A 188 11.53 -14.17 -10.80
CA GLU A 188 11.96 -14.07 -9.40
C GLU A 188 12.35 -12.62 -8.99
N THR A 189 13.03 -11.90 -9.88
CA THR A 189 13.40 -10.50 -9.64
C THR A 189 12.19 -9.57 -9.54
N ALA A 190 11.16 -9.79 -10.37
CA ALA A 190 9.94 -8.97 -10.36
C ALA A 190 9.08 -9.32 -9.14
N GLU A 191 8.99 -10.58 -8.75
CA GLU A 191 8.31 -11.03 -7.54
C GLU A 191 8.88 -10.34 -6.31
N ASN A 192 10.20 -10.33 -6.14
CA ASN A 192 10.87 -9.66 -5.03
C ASN A 192 10.56 -8.16 -4.98
N ILE A 193 10.54 -7.47 -6.13
CA ILE A 193 10.19 -6.04 -6.21
C ILE A 193 8.73 -5.80 -5.83
N VAL A 194 7.81 -6.62 -6.35
CA VAL A 194 6.37 -6.51 -6.07
C VAL A 194 6.10 -6.73 -4.58
N ASN A 195 6.67 -7.76 -3.99
CA ASN A 195 6.55 -8.07 -2.57
C ASN A 195 7.12 -6.96 -1.68
N TRP A 196 8.31 -6.44 -2.02
CA TRP A 196 8.92 -5.32 -1.30
C TRP A 196 8.03 -4.06 -1.39
N THR A 197 7.55 -3.74 -2.59
CA THR A 197 6.69 -2.57 -2.82
C THR A 197 5.38 -2.72 -2.05
N ALA A 198 4.72 -3.87 -2.10
CA ALA A 198 3.48 -4.13 -1.36
C ALA A 198 3.68 -3.96 0.16
N LYS A 199 4.84 -4.38 0.68
CA LYS A 199 5.14 -4.34 2.12
C LYS A 199 5.53 -2.96 2.64
N PHE A 200 6.35 -2.20 1.90
CA PHE A 200 6.97 -0.97 2.41
C PHE A 200 6.35 0.32 1.89
N SER A 201 5.58 0.28 0.79
CA SER A 201 5.02 1.49 0.17
C SER A 201 4.13 2.30 1.11
N SER A 202 3.35 1.66 1.97
CA SER A 202 2.48 2.34 2.93
C SER A 202 3.25 3.21 3.93
N PHE A 203 4.42 2.75 4.38
CA PHE A 203 5.30 3.54 5.25
C PHE A 203 5.89 4.73 4.50
N ILE A 204 6.28 4.55 3.24
CA ILE A 204 6.82 5.63 2.40
C ILE A 204 5.73 6.68 2.15
N VAL A 205 4.51 6.26 1.78
CA VAL A 205 3.36 7.15 1.58
C VAL A 205 3.07 7.92 2.86
N ALA A 206 2.95 7.24 4.00
CA ALA A 206 2.70 7.89 5.29
C ALA A 206 3.78 8.91 5.65
N SER A 207 5.06 8.56 5.45
CA SER A 207 6.18 9.47 5.73
C SER A 207 6.17 10.69 4.84
N LEU A 208 5.86 10.55 3.55
CA LEU A 208 5.78 11.67 2.61
C LEU A 208 4.63 12.62 2.97
N ILE A 209 3.46 12.10 3.34
CA ILE A 209 2.31 12.93 3.74
C ILE A 209 2.64 13.68 5.04
N LEU A 210 3.16 12.98 6.05
CA LEU A 210 3.55 13.61 7.31
C LEU A 210 4.61 14.67 7.10
N LEU A 211 5.62 14.40 6.29
CA LEU A 211 6.65 15.37 5.95
C LEU A 211 6.04 16.60 5.26
N GLY A 212 5.16 16.40 4.28
CA GLY A 212 4.51 17.49 3.55
C GLY A 212 3.68 18.39 4.45
N ILE A 213 2.82 17.81 5.30
CA ILE A 213 1.94 18.60 6.18
C ILE A 213 2.72 19.29 7.30
N ILE A 214 3.71 18.62 7.89
CA ILE A 214 4.55 19.21 8.94
C ILE A 214 5.37 20.38 8.37
N LEU A 215 5.99 20.23 7.21
CA LEU A 215 6.73 21.32 6.56
C LEU A 215 5.79 22.47 6.19
N PHE A 216 4.60 22.17 5.68
CA PHE A 216 3.57 23.18 5.42
C PHE A 216 3.25 23.97 6.70
N MET A 217 2.96 23.29 7.82
CA MET A 217 2.63 23.91 9.09
C MET A 217 3.78 24.74 9.68
N ILE A 218 5.04 24.30 9.52
CA ILE A 218 6.21 25.00 10.08
C ILE A 218 6.59 26.22 9.25
N ILE A 219 6.53 26.10 7.91
CA ILE A 219 6.96 27.17 7.00
C ILE A 219 5.89 28.25 6.86
N SER A 220 4.61 27.86 6.96
CA SER A 220 3.49 28.81 6.87
C SER A 220 3.58 29.91 7.92
N PRO A 221 3.55 31.18 7.53
CA PRO A 221 3.49 32.30 8.50
C PRO A 221 2.22 32.22 9.34
N SER A 222 2.30 32.57 10.62
CA SER A 222 1.07 32.73 11.40
C SER A 222 0.25 33.95 10.92
N ALA A 223 -1.05 33.78 10.77
CA ALA A 223 -1.94 34.88 10.38
C ALA A 223 -1.88 36.05 11.39
N SER A 224 -1.56 35.77 12.67
CA SER A 224 -1.33 36.80 13.68
C SER A 224 -0.18 37.76 13.34
N THR A 225 0.71 37.38 12.43
CA THR A 225 1.80 38.27 11.96
C THR A 225 1.43 39.03 10.70
N MET A 226 0.26 38.79 10.10
CA MET A 226 -0.27 39.57 8.99
C MET A 226 -0.92 40.85 9.51
N GLU A 227 -0.90 41.90 8.70
CA GLU A 227 -1.49 43.19 9.04
C GLU A 227 -3.04 43.17 9.17
N PHE A 228 -3.65 42.01 8.94
CA PHE A 228 -5.06 41.75 9.17
C PHE A 228 -5.42 41.55 10.65
N ASN A 229 -4.54 41.94 11.57
CA ASN A 229 -4.74 41.77 13.01
C ASN A 229 -5.74 42.80 13.57
N GLU A 230 -6.95 42.81 12.98
CA GLU A 230 -8.09 43.48 13.61
C GLU A 230 -8.63 42.58 14.72
N GLU A 231 -9.02 43.19 15.85
CA GLU A 231 -9.64 42.47 16.96
C GLU A 231 -10.89 41.74 16.43
N GLY A 232 -10.92 40.39 16.52
CA GLY A 232 -12.06 39.58 16.09
C GLY A 232 -11.81 38.64 14.90
N LEU A 233 -10.56 38.47 14.41
CA LEU A 233 -10.26 37.48 13.42
C LEU A 233 -9.98 36.08 14.05
N ASP A 234 -10.74 35.10 13.64
CA ASP A 234 -10.49 33.68 13.93
C ASP A 234 -9.56 33.10 12.87
N TYR A 235 -8.47 32.46 13.28
CA TYR A 235 -7.51 31.85 12.36
C TYR A 235 -6.94 30.55 12.89
N GLY A 236 -6.70 29.63 12.01
CA GLY A 236 -6.12 28.34 12.41
C GLY A 236 -6.05 27.29 11.30
N PHE A 237 -5.37 26.22 11.63
CA PHE A 237 -5.37 25.04 10.77
C PHE A 237 -6.73 24.35 10.80
N THR A 238 -7.23 24.03 9.62
CA THR A 238 -8.54 23.38 9.48
C THR A 238 -8.53 21.96 10.05
N PHE A 239 -9.72 21.41 10.30
CA PHE A 239 -9.87 20.01 10.67
C PHE A 239 -9.18 19.09 9.67
N PHE A 240 -9.20 19.43 8.38
CA PHE A 240 -8.56 18.63 7.33
C PHE A 240 -7.04 18.55 7.50
N ALA A 241 -6.38 19.65 7.89
CA ALA A 241 -4.94 19.66 8.16
C ALA A 241 -4.58 18.70 9.31
N TRP A 242 -5.35 18.74 10.41
CA TRP A 242 -5.16 17.82 11.54
C TRP A 242 -5.48 16.38 11.18
N PHE A 243 -6.51 16.16 10.38
CA PHE A 243 -6.86 14.84 9.86
C PHE A 243 -5.72 14.23 9.04
N MET A 244 -5.04 15.04 8.21
CA MET A 244 -3.89 14.63 7.42
C MET A 244 -2.63 14.32 8.24
N LEU A 245 -2.59 14.68 9.53
CA LEU A 245 -1.55 14.21 10.46
C LEU A 245 -1.84 12.81 11.02
N VAL A 246 -3.10 12.50 11.28
CA VAL A 246 -3.50 11.24 11.92
C VAL A 246 -3.67 10.11 10.92
N LEU A 247 -4.31 10.38 9.80
CA LEU A 247 -4.67 9.38 8.80
C LEU A 247 -3.49 8.57 8.24
N PRO A 248 -2.33 9.16 7.89
CA PRO A 248 -1.18 8.41 7.40
C PRO A 248 -0.60 7.45 8.43
N ILE A 249 -0.67 7.81 9.72
CA ILE A 249 -0.22 6.93 10.82
C ILE A 249 -1.13 5.71 10.89
N LEU A 250 -2.45 5.91 10.84
CA LEU A 250 -3.40 4.81 10.81
C LEU A 250 -3.18 3.91 9.59
N TYR A 251 -2.96 4.50 8.41
CA TYR A 251 -2.67 3.76 7.20
C TYR A 251 -1.42 2.88 7.33
N ALA A 252 -0.32 3.41 7.89
CA ALA A 252 0.90 2.65 8.13
C ALA A 252 0.69 1.51 9.13
N VAL A 253 -0.05 1.75 10.22
CA VAL A 253 -0.36 0.74 11.25
C VAL A 253 -1.20 -0.38 10.68
N PHE A 254 -2.29 -0.08 9.99
CA PHE A 254 -3.16 -1.09 9.39
C PHE A 254 -2.43 -1.91 8.32
N SER A 255 -1.57 -1.28 7.52
CA SER A 255 -0.76 -1.98 6.53
C SER A 255 0.27 -2.92 7.18
N LYS A 256 0.81 -2.56 8.35
CA LYS A 256 1.70 -3.44 9.11
C LYS A 256 0.95 -4.65 9.66
N LEU A 257 -0.23 -4.45 10.23
CA LEU A 257 -1.06 -5.55 10.74
C LEU A 257 -1.39 -6.57 9.65
N GLU A 258 -1.69 -6.11 8.42
CA GLU A 258 -1.90 -7.00 7.28
C GLU A 258 -0.68 -7.90 7.01
N VAL A 259 0.54 -7.34 7.08
CA VAL A 259 1.79 -8.10 6.84
C VAL A 259 2.09 -9.09 7.96
N ASP A 260 1.75 -8.76 9.20
CA ASP A 260 2.02 -9.64 10.36
C ASP A 260 1.03 -10.80 10.45
N PHE A 261 -0.13 -10.73 9.78
CA PHE A 261 -1.17 -11.76 9.76
C PHE A 261 -1.29 -12.50 8.41
N SER A 262 -0.53 -12.14 7.39
CA SER A 262 -0.45 -12.85 6.09
C SER A 262 0.73 -13.82 6.07
#